data_eadceade63459dbfd1da0fa0817c0986
#
_entry.id   eadceade63459dbfd1da0fa0817c0986
#
_cell.length_a   1.000
_cell.length_b   1.000
_cell.length_c   1.000
_cell.angle_alpha   90.00
_cell.angle_beta   90.00
_cell.angle_gamma   90.00
#
_symmetry.space_group_name_H-M   'P 1'
#
loop_
_entity.id
_entity.type
_entity.pdbx_description
1 polymer ?
#
loop_
_entity_poly.entity_id
_entity_poly.type
_entity_poly.pdbx_seq_one_letter_code
_entity_poly.pdbx_strand_id
1 'polypeptide(L)'
;MDLNLKDKKILVCGSTQGIGRATAISLANEGAKITLIARNENKLKAVLSELKGTQSHDYIVADFSDSKDLKLKVTEYLKSNQGFHVLINNTGGPRSGSILKATLDEFELAFTMHLKSNHILTQLVVPFMKKEKFGRIINI
;
A
#
# COMPACT_ATOMS: atom_id res chain seq x y z
N MET A 1 8.52 -17.88 -14.92
CA MET A 1 9.68 -17.03 -14.53
C MET A 1 9.68 -16.93 -13.01
N ASP A 2 10.79 -17.24 -12.38
CA ASP A 2 10.89 -17.03 -10.92
C ASP A 2 11.22 -15.54 -10.66
N LEU A 3 10.33 -14.86 -9.95
CA LEU A 3 10.49 -13.45 -9.58
C LEU A 3 11.24 -13.26 -8.26
N ASN A 4 11.65 -14.35 -7.60
CA ASN A 4 12.31 -14.35 -6.30
C ASN A 4 11.53 -13.57 -5.22
N LEU A 5 10.20 -13.68 -5.24
CA LEU A 5 9.30 -12.99 -4.33
C LEU A 5 8.91 -13.84 -3.10
N LYS A 6 9.28 -15.10 -3.09
CA LYS A 6 9.03 -15.98 -1.94
C LYS A 6 9.56 -15.33 -0.66
N ASP A 7 8.72 -15.28 0.36
CA ASP A 7 9.00 -14.69 1.68
C ASP A 7 9.26 -13.16 1.68
N LYS A 8 9.15 -12.48 0.54
CA LYS A 8 9.22 -11.01 0.51
C LYS A 8 7.97 -10.40 1.10
N LYS A 9 8.13 -9.43 1.98
CA LYS A 9 7.05 -8.68 2.62
C LYS A 9 6.72 -7.49 1.76
N ILE A 10 5.46 -7.38 1.32
CA ILE A 10 5.01 -6.35 0.36
C ILE A 10 3.84 -5.59 0.93
N LEU A 11 3.96 -4.27 1.01
CA LEU A 11 2.87 -3.36 1.33
C LEU A 11 2.18 -2.93 0.03
N VAL A 12 0.89 -3.25 -0.11
CA VAL A 12 0.09 -2.89 -1.29
C VAL A 12 -0.96 -1.86 -0.90
N CYS A 13 -0.79 -0.64 -1.39
CA CYS A 13 -1.70 0.47 -1.15
C CYS A 13 -2.91 0.41 -2.08
N GLY A 14 -4.07 0.95 -1.63
CA GLY A 14 -5.29 0.96 -2.43
C GLY A 14 -5.73 -0.43 -2.88
N SER A 15 -5.58 -1.40 -2.01
CA SER A 15 -5.58 -2.84 -2.32
C SER A 15 -6.97 -3.49 -2.34
N THR A 16 -8.06 -2.73 -2.18
CA THR A 16 -9.40 -3.30 -2.08
C THR A 16 -10.12 -3.47 -3.42
N GLN A 17 -9.61 -2.92 -4.48
CA GLN A 17 -10.20 -3.00 -5.83
C GLN A 17 -9.18 -2.70 -6.92
N GLY A 18 -9.56 -2.90 -8.18
CA GLY A 18 -8.80 -2.50 -9.37
C GLY A 18 -7.36 -3.04 -9.38
N ILE A 19 -6.42 -2.16 -9.74
CA ILE A 19 -5.00 -2.49 -9.90
C ILE A 19 -4.40 -2.99 -8.58
N GLY A 20 -4.67 -2.33 -7.46
CA GLY A 20 -4.12 -2.71 -6.16
C GLY A 20 -4.54 -4.12 -5.72
N ARG A 21 -5.84 -4.46 -5.89
CA ARG A 21 -6.34 -5.81 -5.59
C ARG A 21 -5.70 -6.86 -6.49
N ALA A 22 -5.68 -6.63 -7.80
CA ALA A 22 -5.07 -7.55 -8.76
C ALA A 22 -3.59 -7.77 -8.48
N THR A 23 -2.86 -6.70 -8.17
CA THR A 23 -1.44 -6.76 -7.79
C THR A 23 -1.23 -7.59 -6.53
N ALA A 24 -2.05 -7.38 -5.48
CA ALA A 24 -1.94 -8.14 -4.23
C ALA A 24 -2.13 -9.63 -4.45
N ILE A 25 -3.15 -10.03 -5.24
CA ILE A 25 -3.41 -11.43 -5.56
C ILE A 25 -2.25 -12.05 -6.36
N SER A 26 -1.76 -11.35 -7.39
CA SER A 26 -0.65 -11.83 -8.20
C SER A 26 0.62 -12.04 -7.38
N LEU A 27 0.98 -11.09 -6.52
CA LEU A 27 2.17 -11.17 -5.68
C LEU A 27 2.05 -12.27 -4.61
N ALA A 28 0.84 -12.49 -4.05
CA ALA A 28 0.59 -13.59 -3.13
C ALA A 28 0.79 -14.96 -3.81
N ASN A 29 0.34 -15.11 -5.05
CA ASN A 29 0.54 -16.34 -5.84
C ASN A 29 2.03 -16.62 -6.13
N GLU A 30 2.87 -15.58 -6.17
CA GLU A 30 4.34 -15.71 -6.31
C GLU A 30 5.04 -15.98 -4.96
N GLY A 31 4.28 -16.24 -3.89
CA GLY A 31 4.81 -16.61 -2.57
C GLY A 31 5.19 -15.43 -1.67
N ALA A 32 4.83 -14.21 -2.04
CA ALA A 32 5.08 -13.05 -1.19
C ALA A 32 4.10 -12.99 -0.01
N LYS A 33 4.56 -12.43 1.12
CA LYS A 33 3.70 -12.06 2.23
C LYS A 33 3.12 -10.66 2.00
N ILE A 34 1.81 -10.58 1.86
CA ILE A 34 1.10 -9.33 1.54
C ILE A 34 0.55 -8.68 2.79
N THR A 35 0.75 -7.37 2.89
CA THR A 35 0.01 -6.51 3.80
C THR A 35 -0.81 -5.53 2.96
N LEU A 36 -2.12 -5.63 3.07
CA LEU A 36 -3.06 -4.74 2.38
C LEU A 36 -3.22 -3.45 3.17
N ILE A 37 -3.36 -2.30 2.51
CA ILE A 37 -3.70 -1.06 3.20
C ILE A 37 -4.76 -0.26 2.44
N ALA A 38 -5.85 0.07 3.12
CA ALA A 38 -6.95 0.89 2.64
C ALA A 38 -7.83 1.35 3.81
N ARG A 39 -8.82 2.20 3.54
CA ARG A 39 -9.70 2.77 4.57
C ARG A 39 -10.90 1.90 4.97
N ASN A 40 -11.29 0.96 4.14
CA ASN A 40 -12.48 0.12 4.37
C ASN A 40 -12.07 -1.28 4.85
N GLU A 41 -12.24 -1.54 6.14
CA GLU A 41 -11.85 -2.78 6.77
C GLU A 41 -12.57 -4.00 6.21
N ASN A 42 -13.88 -3.90 5.94
CA ASN A 42 -14.65 -5.03 5.41
C ASN A 42 -14.16 -5.45 4.02
N LYS A 43 -13.84 -4.47 3.16
CA LYS A 43 -13.26 -4.74 1.85
C LYS A 43 -11.85 -5.33 1.97
N LEU A 44 -11.04 -4.85 2.92
CA LEU A 44 -9.72 -5.43 3.20
C LEU A 44 -9.82 -6.90 3.62
N LYS A 45 -10.73 -7.23 4.53
CA LYS A 45 -10.99 -8.62 4.97
C LYS A 45 -11.46 -9.51 3.80
N ALA A 46 -12.31 -8.98 2.92
CA ALA A 46 -12.75 -9.71 1.73
C ALA A 46 -11.57 -10.05 0.81
N VAL A 47 -10.73 -9.06 0.48
CA VAL A 47 -9.54 -9.31 -0.36
C VAL A 47 -8.54 -10.21 0.35
N LEU A 48 -8.35 -10.05 1.66
CA LEU A 48 -7.47 -10.91 2.45
C LEU A 48 -7.85 -12.39 2.31
N SER A 49 -9.15 -12.70 2.31
CA SER A 49 -9.65 -14.07 2.14
C SER A 49 -9.42 -14.66 0.74
N GLU A 50 -9.15 -13.82 -0.25
CA GLU A 50 -8.84 -14.24 -1.62
C GLU A 50 -7.35 -14.54 -1.82
N LEU A 51 -6.48 -14.03 -0.96
CA LEU A 51 -5.04 -14.23 -1.07
C LEU A 51 -4.68 -15.68 -0.78
N LYS A 52 -4.07 -16.32 -1.76
CA LYS A 52 -3.64 -17.71 -1.67
C LYS A 52 -2.15 -17.78 -1.31
N GLY A 53 -1.72 -18.95 -0.90
CA GLY A 53 -0.32 -19.22 -0.58
C GLY A 53 -0.14 -19.70 0.85
N THR A 54 1.10 -20.00 1.22
CA THR A 54 1.48 -20.48 2.55
C THR A 54 1.81 -19.36 3.53
N GLN A 55 1.80 -18.11 3.05
CA GLN A 55 2.17 -16.94 3.85
C GLN A 55 1.00 -16.43 4.68
N SER A 56 1.31 -15.93 5.87
CA SER A 56 0.35 -15.21 6.70
C SER A 56 0.22 -13.78 6.20
N HIS A 57 -0.80 -13.50 5.41
CA HIS A 57 -1.14 -12.15 4.96
C HIS A 57 -1.81 -11.32 6.05
N ASP A 58 -1.78 -10.00 5.92
CA ASP A 58 -2.30 -9.07 6.93
C ASP A 58 -2.87 -7.80 6.28
N TYR A 59 -3.44 -6.89 7.07
CA TYR A 59 -3.93 -5.62 6.59
C TYR A 59 -3.78 -4.48 7.61
N ILE A 60 -3.77 -3.26 7.11
CA ILE A 60 -3.76 -2.01 7.87
C ILE A 60 -4.96 -1.17 7.43
N VAL A 61 -5.75 -0.69 8.38
CA VAL A 61 -6.83 0.27 8.09
C VAL A 61 -6.29 1.67 8.25
N ALA A 62 -6.18 2.42 7.16
CA ALA A 62 -5.74 3.81 7.17
C ALA A 62 -6.33 4.61 6.01
N ASP A 63 -6.54 5.89 6.22
CA ASP A 63 -7.06 6.83 5.22
C ASP A 63 -5.92 7.64 4.60
N PHE A 64 -5.75 7.52 3.29
CA PHE A 64 -4.72 8.25 2.52
C PHE A 64 -5.01 9.76 2.42
N SER A 65 -6.22 10.19 2.69
CA SER A 65 -6.57 11.61 2.78
C SER A 65 -6.14 12.25 4.10
N ASP A 66 -5.87 11.45 5.12
CA ASP A 66 -5.36 11.89 6.42
C ASP A 66 -3.91 11.42 6.60
N SER A 67 -2.98 12.33 6.33
CA SER A 67 -1.53 12.05 6.44
C SER A 67 -1.08 11.68 7.86
N LYS A 68 -1.76 12.18 8.89
CA LYS A 68 -1.44 11.86 10.29
C LYS A 68 -1.90 10.47 10.65
N ASP A 69 -3.12 10.10 10.27
CA ASP A 69 -3.66 8.76 10.47
C ASP A 69 -2.82 7.72 9.73
N LEU A 70 -2.52 7.95 8.45
CA LEU A 70 -1.67 7.07 7.65
C LEU A 70 -0.32 6.82 8.32
N LYS A 71 0.38 7.91 8.71
CA LYS A 71 1.68 7.80 9.37
C LYS A 71 1.59 7.04 10.69
N LEU A 72 0.60 7.35 11.52
CA LEU A 72 0.39 6.71 12.81
C LEU A 72 0.15 5.21 12.65
N LYS A 73 -0.82 4.81 11.82
CA LYS A 73 -1.21 3.41 11.62
C LYS A 73 -0.07 2.54 11.10
N VAL A 74 0.66 3.04 10.11
CA VAL A 74 1.81 2.29 9.57
C VAL A 74 2.96 2.25 10.57
N THR A 75 3.23 3.33 11.31
CA THR A 75 4.24 3.34 12.36
C THR A 75 3.92 2.33 13.47
N GLU A 76 2.67 2.28 13.91
CA GLU A 76 2.22 1.30 14.92
C GLU A 76 2.35 -0.13 14.42
N TYR A 77 1.96 -0.39 13.18
CA TYR A 77 2.12 -1.70 12.55
C TYR A 77 3.60 -2.14 12.55
N LEU A 78 4.51 -1.24 12.22
CA LEU A 78 5.95 -1.52 12.16
C LEU A 78 6.59 -1.78 13.55
N LYS A 79 5.96 -1.40 14.66
CA LYS A 79 6.44 -1.74 16.01
C LYS A 79 6.40 -3.24 16.29
N SER A 80 5.40 -3.94 15.72
CA SER A 80 5.19 -5.38 15.92
C SER A 80 5.59 -6.21 14.70
N ASN A 81 5.97 -5.57 13.60
CA ASN A 81 6.29 -6.20 12.33
C ASN A 81 7.59 -5.62 11.76
N GLN A 82 8.41 -6.45 11.16
CA GLN A 82 9.78 -6.08 10.75
C GLN A 82 9.88 -5.03 9.65
N GLY A 83 8.90 -4.77 8.85
CA GLY A 83 8.97 -3.86 7.72
C GLY A 83 8.76 -4.56 6.37
N PHE A 84 8.95 -3.82 5.30
CA PHE A 84 8.58 -4.23 3.95
C PHE A 84 9.79 -4.19 3.00
N HIS A 85 9.88 -5.22 2.15
CA HIS A 85 10.85 -5.30 1.06
C HIS A 85 10.36 -4.55 -0.19
N VAL A 86 9.05 -4.49 -0.37
CA VAL A 86 8.43 -3.84 -1.54
C VAL A 86 7.28 -2.95 -1.07
N LEU A 87 7.19 -1.76 -1.65
CA LEU A 87 6.09 -0.82 -1.49
C LEU A 87 5.43 -0.59 -2.85
N ILE A 88 4.13 -0.86 -2.93
CA ILE A 88 3.30 -0.52 -4.09
C ILE A 88 2.43 0.68 -3.73
N ASN A 89 2.85 1.84 -4.17
CA ASN A 89 2.08 3.08 -4.05
C ASN A 89 0.97 3.10 -5.10
N ASN A 90 -0.26 2.96 -4.63
CA ASN A 90 -1.47 3.01 -5.43
C ASN A 90 -2.62 3.49 -4.55
N THR A 91 -3.33 4.51 -4.96
CA THR A 91 -4.49 5.03 -4.22
C THR A 91 -5.65 5.27 -5.17
N GLY A 92 -6.85 5.43 -4.60
CA GLY A 92 -8.00 5.88 -5.39
C GLY A 92 -7.76 7.24 -6.00
N GLY A 93 -8.14 7.41 -7.27
CA GLY A 93 -8.01 8.69 -7.96
C GLY A 93 -8.91 9.79 -7.37
N PRO A 94 -8.64 11.07 -7.69
CA PRO A 94 -9.54 12.16 -7.42
C PRO A 94 -10.84 11.97 -8.22
N ARG A 95 -11.86 12.77 -7.88
CA ARG A 95 -13.10 12.80 -8.67
C ARG A 95 -12.78 13.13 -10.12
N SER A 96 -13.42 12.40 -11.02
CA SER A 96 -13.35 12.72 -12.46
C SER A 96 -14.00 14.07 -12.75
N GLY A 97 -13.38 14.88 -13.57
CA GLY A 97 -13.89 16.18 -13.95
C GLY A 97 -12.93 16.95 -14.86
N SER A 98 -13.41 18.09 -15.36
CA SER A 98 -12.58 19.00 -16.15
C SER A 98 -11.59 19.72 -15.25
N ILE A 99 -10.33 19.78 -15.66
CA ILE A 99 -9.30 20.54 -14.96
C ILE A 99 -9.66 22.03 -14.80
N LEU A 100 -10.44 22.58 -15.73
CA LEU A 100 -10.89 23.97 -15.69
C LEU A 100 -11.93 24.24 -14.58
N LYS A 101 -12.53 23.19 -14.01
CA LYS A 101 -13.52 23.26 -12.93
C LYS A 101 -13.01 22.72 -11.61
N ALA A 102 -11.85 22.11 -11.60
CA ALA A 102 -11.25 21.56 -10.38
C ALA A 102 -10.93 22.69 -9.40
N THR A 103 -11.32 22.51 -8.14
CA THR A 103 -11.01 23.45 -7.08
C THR A 103 -9.60 23.21 -6.53
N LEU A 104 -9.06 24.22 -5.80
CA LEU A 104 -7.78 24.04 -5.10
C LEU A 104 -7.87 22.96 -4.03
N ASP A 105 -8.99 22.81 -3.33
CA ASP A 105 -9.19 21.77 -2.33
C ASP A 105 -9.14 20.36 -2.96
N GLU A 106 -9.75 20.19 -4.13
CA GLU A 106 -9.65 18.92 -4.88
C GLU A 106 -8.21 18.62 -5.31
N PHE A 107 -7.48 19.64 -5.75
CA PHE A 107 -6.06 19.53 -6.09
C PHE A 107 -5.21 19.15 -4.87
N GLU A 108 -5.40 19.83 -3.73
CA GLU A 108 -4.67 19.55 -2.49
C GLU A 108 -4.97 18.15 -1.95
N LEU A 109 -6.24 17.72 -2.04
CA LEU A 109 -6.63 16.35 -1.68
C LEU A 109 -5.93 15.31 -2.56
N ALA A 110 -5.91 15.52 -3.87
CA ALA A 110 -5.22 14.63 -4.80
C ALA A 110 -3.70 14.58 -4.52
N PHE A 111 -3.08 15.74 -4.29
CA PHE A 111 -1.67 15.84 -3.89
C PHE A 111 -1.39 15.08 -2.59
N THR A 112 -2.26 15.22 -1.59
CA THR A 112 -2.14 14.52 -0.31
C THR A 112 -2.25 13.01 -0.49
N MET A 113 -3.24 12.53 -1.22
CA MET A 113 -3.49 11.11 -1.41
C MET A 113 -2.41 10.41 -2.24
N HIS A 114 -1.85 11.08 -3.24
CA HIS A 114 -0.91 10.46 -4.18
C HIS A 114 0.56 10.78 -3.87
N LEU A 115 0.93 12.03 -3.65
CA LEU A 115 2.32 12.42 -3.48
C LEU A 115 2.76 12.42 -2.02
N LYS A 116 2.00 13.06 -1.15
CA LYS A 116 2.34 13.17 0.27
C LYS A 116 2.29 11.80 0.96
N SER A 117 1.30 10.97 0.62
CA SER A 117 1.21 9.59 1.13
C SER A 117 2.39 8.75 0.68
N ASN A 118 2.79 8.82 -0.60
CA ASN A 118 3.95 8.11 -1.11
C ASN A 118 5.23 8.52 -0.40
N HIS A 119 5.41 9.81 -0.13
CA HIS A 119 6.54 10.33 0.62
C HIS A 119 6.58 9.76 2.05
N ILE A 120 5.46 9.80 2.77
CA ILE A 120 5.34 9.28 4.15
C ILE A 120 5.69 7.78 4.18
N LEU A 121 5.08 6.99 3.32
CA LEU A 121 5.31 5.55 3.28
C LEU A 121 6.75 5.22 2.89
N THR A 122 7.33 5.92 1.93
CA THR A 122 8.73 5.77 1.54
C THR A 122 9.66 5.98 2.73
N GLN A 123 9.46 7.05 3.50
CA GLN A 123 10.27 7.32 4.70
C GLN A 123 10.15 6.21 5.75
N LEU A 124 8.98 5.60 5.88
CA LEU A 124 8.75 4.53 6.87
C LEU A 124 9.34 3.18 6.44
N VAL A 125 9.36 2.86 5.15
CA VAL A 125 9.79 1.53 4.67
C VAL A 125 11.28 1.45 4.29
N VAL A 126 11.87 2.54 3.81
CA VAL A 126 13.26 2.57 3.32
C VAL A 126 14.30 2.13 4.37
N PRO A 127 14.19 2.48 5.67
CA PRO A 127 15.17 2.00 6.67
C PRO A 127 15.30 0.48 6.71
N PHE A 128 14.20 -0.25 6.64
CA PHE A 128 14.22 -1.71 6.58
C PHE A 128 14.81 -2.22 5.27
N MET A 129 14.45 -1.63 4.14
CA MET A 129 15.00 -1.99 2.82
C MET A 129 16.53 -1.83 2.78
N LYS A 130 17.05 -0.76 3.38
CA LYS A 130 18.50 -0.54 3.51
C LYS A 130 19.18 -1.60 4.35
N LYS A 131 18.59 -1.95 5.50
CA LYS A 131 19.10 -3.00 6.40
C LYS A 131 19.16 -4.35 5.67
N GLU A 132 18.12 -4.71 4.93
CA GLU A 132 18.02 -5.95 4.18
C GLU A 132 18.80 -5.95 2.85
N LYS A 133 19.40 -4.80 2.48
CA LYS A 133 20.09 -4.59 1.19
C LYS A 133 19.21 -4.97 -0.02
N PHE A 134 17.92 -4.87 0.14
CA PHE A 134 16.91 -5.15 -0.88
C PHE A 134 15.69 -4.24 -0.68
N GLY A 135 15.23 -3.61 -1.75
CA GLY A 135 14.01 -2.81 -1.74
C GLY A 135 13.51 -2.49 -3.14
N ARG A 136 12.19 -2.38 -3.28
CA ARG A 136 11.54 -1.88 -4.50
C ARG A 136 10.39 -0.97 -4.10
N ILE A 137 10.29 0.17 -4.76
CA ILE A 137 9.18 1.10 -4.63
C ILE A 137 8.58 1.28 -6.02
N ILE A 138 7.30 0.99 -6.15
CA ILE A 138 6.56 1.09 -7.41
C ILE A 138 5.44 2.10 -7.21
N ASN A 139 5.39 3.11 -8.08
CA ASN A 139 4.35 4.12 -8.11
C ASN A 139 3.45 3.88 -9.32
N ILE A 140 2.14 3.86 -9.11
CA ILE A 140 1.10 3.66 -10.13
C ILE A 140 0.31 4.94 -10.33
#